data_88a437d02b84adda3ddf8eef8d388a94
#
_entry.id   88a437d02b84adda3ddf8eef8d388a94
#
_cell.length_a   1.000
_cell.length_b   1.000
_cell.length_c   1.000
_cell.angle_alpha   90.00
_cell.angle_beta   90.00
_cell.angle_gamma   90.00
#
_symmetry.space_group_name_H-M   'P 1'
#
loop_
_entity.id
_entity.type
_entity.pdbx_description
1 polymer ?
#
loop_
_entity_poly.entity_id
_entity_poly.type
_entity_poly.pdbx_seq_one_letter_code
_entity_poly.pdbx_strand_id
1 'polypeptide(L)'
;AVRYAGRSLSYRELDTAANRLAQMLALHGAGPGQRVALLLPRCADAVVAMLAVLKTGAAYVPIDPAHSAARMEFVLADATPVAVITTAALRTRLDSDDLLVIDVDDPALEFAPGAPLPAPAADEIAYLIYTSGTTGVPKGVAIAHRNVTWLVGALDAGLPPGPVWTQCHSPA
;
A
#
# COMPACT_ATOMS: atom_id res chain seq x y z
N ALA A 1 -2.01 8.68 15.40
CA ALA A 1 -2.14 7.40 14.69
C ALA A 1 -0.79 6.80 14.31
N VAL A 2 0.03 7.54 13.59
CA VAL A 2 1.36 7.08 13.14
C VAL A 2 2.45 7.98 13.70
N ARG A 3 3.56 7.39 14.19
CA ARG A 3 4.77 8.11 14.60
C ARG A 3 5.97 7.56 13.85
N TYR A 4 6.73 8.42 13.20
CA TYR A 4 7.93 8.06 12.45
C TYR A 4 8.92 9.22 12.38
N ALA A 5 10.20 8.97 12.67
CA ALA A 5 11.29 9.96 12.56
C ALA A 5 10.97 11.34 13.16
N GLY A 6 10.36 11.38 14.34
CA GLY A 6 9.98 12.61 15.03
C GLY A 6 8.69 13.29 14.53
N ARG A 7 8.08 12.82 13.44
CA ARG A 7 6.76 13.26 12.95
C ARG A 7 5.65 12.40 13.55
N SER A 8 4.50 13.01 13.75
CA SER A 8 3.28 12.31 14.21
C SER A 8 2.12 12.72 13.33
N LEU A 9 1.32 11.73 12.91
CA LEU A 9 0.04 11.94 12.25
C LEU A 9 -1.08 11.53 13.21
N SER A 10 -2.06 12.38 13.41
CA SER A 10 -3.34 12.03 14.02
C SER A 10 -4.12 11.09 13.09
N TYR A 11 -5.17 10.43 13.59
CA TYR A 11 -6.06 9.64 12.74
C TYR A 11 -6.73 10.47 11.65
N ARG A 12 -7.08 11.72 11.95
CA ARG A 12 -7.69 12.65 10.97
C ARG A 12 -6.72 13.00 9.85
N GLU A 13 -5.48 13.34 10.18
CA GLU A 13 -4.45 13.66 9.18
C GLU A 13 -4.13 12.46 8.31
N LEU A 14 -3.98 11.28 8.92
CA LEU A 14 -3.77 10.02 8.21
C LEU A 14 -4.93 9.71 7.26
N ASP A 15 -6.17 9.83 7.72
CA ASP A 15 -7.36 9.58 6.91
C ASP A 15 -7.47 10.58 5.74
N THR A 16 -7.23 11.87 6.00
CA THR A 16 -7.26 12.91 4.96
C THR A 16 -6.18 12.68 3.90
N ALA A 17 -4.95 12.36 4.31
CA ALA A 17 -3.87 12.08 3.38
C ALA A 17 -4.17 10.83 2.53
N ALA A 18 -4.68 9.76 3.16
CA ALA A 18 -5.07 8.54 2.46
C ALA A 18 -6.23 8.78 1.48
N ASN A 19 -7.23 9.62 1.84
CA ASN A 19 -8.33 9.97 0.94
C ASN A 19 -7.83 10.71 -0.30
N ARG A 20 -6.95 11.71 -0.14
CA ARG A 20 -6.38 12.47 -1.25
C ARG A 20 -5.64 11.58 -2.24
N LEU A 21 -4.76 10.72 -1.73
CA LEU A 21 -4.03 9.77 -2.56
C LEU A 21 -4.98 8.73 -3.21
N ALA A 22 -6.02 8.28 -2.49
CA ALA A 22 -7.03 7.37 -3.03
C ALA A 22 -7.79 8.00 -4.20
N GLN A 23 -8.18 9.27 -4.11
CA GLN A 23 -8.85 10.00 -5.19
C GLN A 23 -7.94 10.09 -6.42
N MET A 24 -6.65 10.39 -6.24
CA MET A 24 -5.69 10.41 -7.35
C MET A 24 -5.56 9.03 -7.99
N LEU A 25 -5.40 7.98 -7.20
CA LEU A 25 -5.32 6.61 -7.68
C LEU A 25 -6.56 6.20 -8.47
N ALA A 26 -7.75 6.53 -7.98
CA ALA A 26 -9.02 6.22 -8.65
C ALA A 26 -9.15 6.92 -10.01
N LEU A 27 -8.69 8.18 -10.13
CA LEU A 27 -8.63 8.91 -11.41
C LEU A 27 -7.73 8.20 -12.44
N HIS A 28 -6.76 7.42 -11.99
CA HIS A 28 -5.85 6.66 -12.83
C HIS A 28 -6.23 5.17 -12.93
N GLY A 29 -7.48 4.83 -12.59
CA GLY A 29 -8.03 3.49 -12.80
C GLY A 29 -7.79 2.49 -11.68
N ALA A 30 -7.26 2.90 -10.53
CA ALA A 30 -7.19 2.02 -9.37
C ALA A 30 -8.59 1.79 -8.80
N GLY A 31 -8.96 0.53 -8.59
CA GLY A 31 -10.28 0.11 -8.11
C GLY A 31 -10.35 -1.39 -7.89
N PRO A 32 -11.54 -1.94 -7.63
CA PRO A 32 -11.75 -3.37 -7.45
C PRO A 32 -11.13 -4.23 -8.57
N GLY A 33 -10.43 -5.28 -8.18
CA GLY A 33 -9.73 -6.18 -9.11
C GLY A 33 -8.40 -5.63 -9.66
N GLN A 34 -8.05 -4.37 -9.40
CA GLN A 34 -6.78 -3.78 -9.79
C GLN A 34 -5.72 -3.92 -8.69
N ARG A 35 -4.45 -3.71 -9.05
CA ARG A 35 -3.31 -3.77 -8.13
C ARG A 35 -2.50 -2.49 -8.24
N VAL A 36 -1.99 -2.03 -7.11
CA VAL A 36 -1.07 -0.89 -7.01
C VAL A 36 0.17 -1.33 -6.27
N ALA A 37 1.34 -1.21 -6.88
CA ALA A 37 2.60 -1.55 -6.22
C ALA A 37 3.05 -0.43 -5.28
N LEU A 38 3.67 -0.81 -4.18
CA LEU A 38 4.23 0.12 -3.19
C LEU A 38 5.75 -0.14 -3.10
N LEU A 39 6.56 0.68 -3.76
CA LEU A 39 8.00 0.66 -3.64
C LEU A 39 8.42 1.77 -2.66
N LEU A 40 8.27 1.51 -1.37
CA LEU A 40 8.48 2.49 -0.30
C LEU A 40 9.30 1.87 0.84
N PRO A 41 10.17 2.67 1.50
CA PRO A 41 10.78 2.24 2.75
C PRO A 41 9.72 2.19 3.85
N ARG A 42 10.10 1.67 5.02
CA ARG A 42 9.27 1.77 6.22
C ARG A 42 9.20 3.21 6.68
N CYS A 43 8.07 3.87 6.43
CA CYS A 43 7.83 5.28 6.76
C CYS A 43 6.34 5.53 6.99
N ALA A 44 5.99 6.74 7.43
CA ALA A 44 4.59 7.12 7.60
C ALA A 44 3.82 7.10 6.27
N ASP A 45 4.47 7.49 5.18
CA ASP A 45 3.87 7.57 3.86
C ASP A 45 3.54 6.18 3.29
N ALA A 46 4.28 5.14 3.68
CA ALA A 46 3.92 3.76 3.34
C ALA A 46 2.57 3.36 3.96
N VAL A 47 2.28 3.79 5.19
CA VAL A 47 0.97 3.55 5.82
C VAL A 47 -0.13 4.33 5.13
N VAL A 48 0.13 5.60 4.77
CA VAL A 48 -0.80 6.42 3.97
C VAL A 48 -1.10 5.74 2.64
N ALA A 49 -0.07 5.26 1.93
CA ALA A 49 -0.20 4.59 0.65
C ALA A 49 -1.01 3.29 0.74
N MET A 50 -0.73 2.44 1.74
CA MET A 50 -1.52 1.22 1.97
C MET A 50 -3.00 1.55 2.16
N LEU A 51 -3.31 2.50 3.05
CA LEU A 51 -4.69 2.91 3.30
C LEU A 51 -5.35 3.53 2.06
N ALA A 52 -4.61 4.33 1.29
CA ALA A 52 -5.11 4.92 0.06
C ALA A 52 -5.52 3.85 -0.95
N VAL A 53 -4.67 2.85 -1.19
CA VAL A 53 -4.98 1.75 -2.10
C VAL A 53 -6.20 0.96 -1.60
N LEU A 54 -6.24 0.60 -0.32
CA LEU A 54 -7.39 -0.09 0.27
C LEU A 54 -8.70 0.70 0.09
N LYS A 55 -8.67 2.03 0.21
CA LYS A 55 -9.84 2.89 0.02
C LYS A 55 -10.37 2.91 -1.42
N THR A 56 -9.53 2.60 -2.41
CA THR A 56 -9.99 2.46 -3.81
C THR A 56 -10.65 1.11 -4.10
N GLY A 57 -10.50 0.12 -3.23
CA GLY A 57 -10.86 -1.28 -3.48
C GLY A 57 -9.82 -2.05 -4.28
N ALA A 58 -8.69 -1.45 -4.64
CA ALA A 58 -7.57 -2.14 -5.25
C ALA A 58 -6.73 -2.89 -4.21
N ALA A 59 -5.97 -3.88 -4.66
CA ALA A 59 -5.01 -4.59 -3.83
C ALA A 59 -3.66 -3.89 -3.83
N TYR A 60 -3.05 -3.64 -2.67
CA TYR A 60 -1.66 -3.19 -2.67
C TYR A 60 -0.68 -4.37 -2.78
N VAL A 61 0.45 -4.12 -3.45
CA VAL A 61 1.55 -5.08 -3.63
C VAL A 61 2.81 -4.44 -3.07
N PRO A 62 3.23 -4.77 -1.84
CA PRO A 62 4.41 -4.17 -1.26
C PRO A 62 5.68 -4.76 -1.86
N ILE A 63 6.64 -3.90 -2.19
CA ILE A 63 7.96 -4.25 -2.72
C ILE A 63 9.01 -3.62 -1.80
N ASP A 64 9.86 -4.46 -1.19
CA ASP A 64 10.94 -3.95 -0.36
C ASP A 64 12.02 -3.29 -1.24
N PRO A 65 12.40 -2.02 -0.98
CA PRO A 65 13.49 -1.39 -1.69
C PRO A 65 14.84 -2.13 -1.58
N ALA A 66 15.02 -3.00 -0.60
CA ALA A 66 16.22 -3.82 -0.47
C ALA A 66 16.25 -5.01 -1.44
N HIS A 67 15.16 -5.34 -2.13
CA HIS A 67 15.14 -6.41 -3.12
C HIS A 67 16.05 -6.10 -4.31
N SER A 68 16.57 -7.16 -4.95
CA SER A 68 17.30 -7.03 -6.22
C SER A 68 16.39 -6.52 -7.35
N ALA A 69 16.97 -5.89 -8.38
CA ALA A 69 16.24 -5.45 -9.56
C ALA A 69 15.42 -6.60 -10.18
N ALA A 70 16.03 -7.75 -10.40
CA ALA A 70 15.35 -8.92 -10.96
C ALA A 70 14.15 -9.38 -10.11
N ARG A 71 14.21 -9.25 -8.78
CA ARG A 71 13.07 -9.58 -7.90
C ARG A 71 11.94 -8.56 -8.05
N MET A 72 12.28 -7.28 -8.15
CA MET A 72 11.29 -6.21 -8.35
C MET A 72 10.61 -6.34 -9.71
N GLU A 73 11.39 -6.53 -10.78
CA GLU A 73 10.89 -6.77 -12.14
C GLU A 73 9.92 -7.96 -12.19
N PHE A 74 10.32 -9.08 -11.56
CA PHE A 74 9.45 -10.26 -11.49
C PHE A 74 8.11 -9.93 -10.82
N VAL A 75 8.12 -9.24 -9.66
CA VAL A 75 6.89 -8.91 -8.93
C VAL A 75 6.02 -7.95 -9.74
N LEU A 76 6.62 -6.95 -10.39
CA LEU A 76 5.90 -6.00 -11.24
C LEU A 76 5.29 -6.67 -12.48
N ALA A 77 6.04 -7.57 -13.13
CA ALA A 77 5.57 -8.31 -14.30
C ALA A 77 4.42 -9.27 -13.96
N ASP A 78 4.52 -9.98 -12.83
CA ASP A 78 3.49 -10.95 -12.40
C ASP A 78 2.24 -10.25 -11.84
N ALA A 79 2.41 -9.22 -11.01
CA ALA A 79 1.30 -8.47 -10.44
C ALA A 79 0.62 -7.53 -11.44
N THR A 80 1.30 -7.09 -12.50
CA THR A 80 0.78 -6.14 -13.51
C THR A 80 0.00 -4.96 -12.88
N PRO A 81 0.63 -4.15 -12.01
CA PRO A 81 -0.07 -3.08 -11.31
C PRO A 81 -0.45 -1.94 -12.25
N VAL A 82 -1.58 -1.27 -12.00
CA VAL A 82 -2.01 -0.07 -12.76
C VAL A 82 -1.18 1.17 -12.40
N ALA A 83 -0.54 1.16 -11.24
CA ALA A 83 0.35 2.23 -10.78
C ALA A 83 1.39 1.70 -9.78
N VAL A 84 2.49 2.44 -9.62
CA VAL A 84 3.45 2.27 -8.53
C VAL A 84 3.51 3.55 -7.71
N ILE A 85 3.37 3.42 -6.40
CA ILE A 85 3.61 4.51 -5.44
C ILE A 85 5.04 4.38 -4.93
N THR A 86 5.82 5.44 -5.03
CA THR A 86 7.23 5.45 -4.64
C THR A 86 7.69 6.84 -4.21
N THR A 87 8.97 7.04 -3.99
CA THR A 87 9.62 8.35 -3.79
C THR A 87 10.46 8.70 -5.01
N ALA A 88 10.77 9.99 -5.21
CA ALA A 88 11.67 10.43 -6.28
C ALA A 88 13.01 9.68 -6.28
N ALA A 89 13.56 9.39 -5.10
CA ALA A 89 14.82 8.66 -4.95
C ALA A 89 14.75 7.21 -5.43
N LEU A 90 13.62 6.53 -5.21
CA LEU A 90 13.42 5.12 -5.59
C LEU A 90 12.88 4.96 -7.01
N ARG A 91 12.33 6.01 -7.61
CA ARG A 91 11.83 6.00 -8.99
C ARG A 91 12.88 5.52 -9.98
N THR A 92 14.15 5.87 -9.79
CA THR A 92 15.26 5.45 -10.65
C THR A 92 15.51 3.94 -10.68
N ARG A 93 14.87 3.19 -9.81
CA ARG A 93 14.94 1.73 -9.76
C ARG A 93 13.85 1.03 -10.58
N LEU A 94 12.94 1.81 -11.16
CA LEU A 94 11.85 1.31 -12.01
C LEU A 94 12.27 1.49 -13.48
N ASP A 95 12.47 0.39 -14.18
CA ASP A 95 12.93 0.35 -15.59
C ASP A 95 11.76 0.33 -16.59
N SER A 96 10.64 0.98 -16.29
CA SER A 96 9.47 0.97 -17.16
C SER A 96 8.92 2.37 -17.38
N ASP A 97 8.98 2.82 -18.64
CA ASP A 97 8.39 4.09 -19.08
C ASP A 97 6.86 4.01 -19.19
N ASP A 98 6.30 2.80 -19.31
CA ASP A 98 4.86 2.58 -19.48
C ASP A 98 4.10 2.51 -18.15
N LEU A 99 4.81 2.49 -17.03
CA LEU A 99 4.21 2.33 -15.71
C LEU A 99 3.88 3.70 -15.09
N LEU A 100 2.63 3.90 -14.72
CA LEU A 100 2.25 5.10 -13.98
C LEU A 100 2.96 5.12 -12.62
N VAL A 101 3.79 6.10 -12.40
CA VAL A 101 4.53 6.29 -11.14
C VAL A 101 4.00 7.51 -10.41
N ILE A 102 3.55 7.31 -9.16
CA ILE A 102 3.06 8.36 -8.27
C ILE A 102 4.10 8.57 -7.17
N ASP A 103 4.61 9.79 -7.08
CA ASP A 103 5.52 10.18 -5.99
C ASP A 103 4.69 10.55 -4.74
N VAL A 104 5.03 9.97 -3.59
CA VAL A 104 4.36 10.30 -2.31
C VAL A 104 4.60 11.74 -1.86
N ASP A 105 5.69 12.36 -2.34
CA ASP A 105 6.05 13.74 -2.03
C ASP A 105 5.53 14.74 -3.07
N ASP A 106 4.71 14.30 -4.06
CA ASP A 106 4.15 15.20 -5.07
C ASP A 106 3.23 16.26 -4.42
N PRO A 107 3.56 17.56 -4.55
CA PRO A 107 2.74 18.64 -3.99
C PRO A 107 1.28 18.63 -4.51
N ALA A 108 1.02 18.06 -5.68
CA ALA A 108 -0.33 17.94 -6.24
C ALA A 108 -1.26 17.13 -5.33
N LEU A 109 -0.73 16.22 -4.50
CA LEU A 109 -1.50 15.45 -3.52
C LEU A 109 -2.19 16.35 -2.47
N GLU A 110 -1.60 17.49 -2.13
CA GLU A 110 -2.21 18.43 -1.16
C GLU A 110 -3.49 19.07 -1.68
N PHE A 111 -3.60 19.20 -3.00
CA PHE A 111 -4.76 19.83 -3.67
C PHE A 111 -5.82 18.80 -4.11
N ALA A 112 -5.53 17.52 -4.03
CA ALA A 112 -6.48 16.46 -4.35
C ALA A 112 -7.69 16.48 -3.39
N PRO A 113 -8.90 16.12 -3.86
CA PRO A 113 -10.08 16.05 -3.01
C PRO A 113 -9.85 15.11 -1.82
N GLY A 114 -10.19 15.56 -0.60
CA GLY A 114 -10.08 14.74 0.62
C GLY A 114 -11.35 13.94 0.95
N ALA A 115 -12.32 13.90 0.04
CA ALA A 115 -13.56 13.15 0.24
C ALA A 115 -13.30 11.64 0.21
N PRO A 116 -13.94 10.85 1.09
CA PRO A 116 -13.79 9.40 1.06
C PRO A 116 -14.41 8.80 -0.21
N LEU A 117 -13.82 7.72 -0.70
CA LEU A 117 -14.41 6.86 -1.71
C LEU A 117 -15.42 5.88 -1.07
N PRO A 118 -16.32 5.25 -1.84
CA PRO A 118 -17.15 4.17 -1.34
C PRO A 118 -16.31 3.05 -0.72
N ALA A 119 -16.81 2.45 0.35
CA ALA A 119 -16.11 1.34 1.00
C ALA A 119 -16.00 0.13 0.05
N PRO A 120 -14.85 -0.56 0.00
CA PRO A 120 -14.68 -1.78 -0.78
C PRO A 120 -15.55 -2.93 -0.24
N ALA A 121 -15.86 -3.90 -1.09
CA ALA A 121 -16.54 -5.10 -0.65
C ALA A 121 -15.61 -5.99 0.19
N ALA A 122 -16.17 -6.75 1.12
CA ALA A 122 -15.40 -7.61 2.03
C ALA A 122 -14.60 -8.70 1.30
N ASP A 123 -15.06 -9.12 0.14
CA ASP A 123 -14.45 -10.16 -0.69
C ASP A 123 -13.38 -9.62 -1.66
N GLU A 124 -13.28 -8.30 -1.81
CA GLU A 124 -12.21 -7.69 -2.59
C GLU A 124 -10.84 -8.01 -1.98
N ILE A 125 -9.83 -8.16 -2.85
CA ILE A 125 -8.46 -8.43 -2.41
C ILE A 125 -7.86 -7.15 -1.83
N ALA A 126 -7.42 -7.22 -0.58
CA ALA A 126 -6.78 -6.11 0.11
C ALA A 126 -5.30 -5.99 -0.27
N TYR A 127 -4.59 -7.11 -0.36
CA TYR A 127 -3.18 -7.11 -0.71
C TYR A 127 -2.69 -8.45 -1.28
N LEU A 128 -1.55 -8.38 -1.99
CA LEU A 128 -0.75 -9.53 -2.42
C LEU A 128 0.64 -9.44 -1.77
N ILE A 129 1.05 -10.49 -1.08
CA ILE A 129 2.42 -10.62 -0.56
C ILE A 129 3.12 -11.76 -1.29
N TYR A 130 4.32 -11.47 -1.82
CA TYR A 130 5.14 -12.44 -2.53
C TYR A 130 6.05 -13.19 -1.57
N THR A 131 5.80 -14.48 -1.43
CA THR A 131 6.64 -15.39 -0.62
C THR A 131 7.62 -16.14 -1.50
N SER A 132 8.75 -16.57 -0.90
CA SER A 132 9.67 -17.51 -1.54
C SER A 132 8.97 -18.85 -1.70
N GLY A 133 8.56 -19.18 -2.93
CA GLY A 133 7.96 -20.48 -3.21
C GLY A 133 8.95 -21.62 -2.99
N THR A 134 8.47 -22.79 -2.58
CA THR A 134 9.27 -24.04 -2.43
C THR A 134 9.95 -24.46 -3.74
N THR A 135 9.49 -23.96 -4.87
CA THR A 135 10.02 -24.19 -6.22
C THR A 135 11.07 -23.14 -6.64
N GLY A 136 11.45 -22.21 -5.77
CA GLY A 136 12.37 -21.11 -6.09
C GLY A 136 11.73 -19.92 -6.82
N VAL A 137 10.54 -20.08 -7.41
CA VAL A 137 9.79 -18.99 -8.03
C VAL A 137 8.89 -18.36 -6.98
N PRO A 138 8.92 -17.02 -6.84
CA PRO A 138 8.04 -16.31 -5.91
C PRO A 138 6.57 -16.51 -6.24
N LYS A 139 5.72 -16.60 -5.22
CA LYS A 139 4.27 -16.75 -5.38
C LYS A 139 3.55 -15.62 -4.65
N GLY A 140 2.64 -14.94 -5.34
CA GLY A 140 1.75 -13.93 -4.75
C GLY A 140 0.62 -14.61 -3.98
N VAL A 141 0.51 -14.29 -2.69
CA VAL A 141 -0.60 -14.73 -1.83
C VAL A 141 -1.59 -13.58 -1.71
N ALA A 142 -2.82 -13.80 -2.17
CA ALA A 142 -3.88 -12.81 -2.14
C ALA A 142 -4.71 -12.93 -0.85
N ILE A 143 -4.89 -11.81 -0.15
CA ILE A 143 -5.65 -11.72 1.10
C ILE A 143 -6.82 -10.74 0.90
N ALA A 144 -8.04 -11.19 1.19
CA ALA A 144 -9.23 -10.36 1.09
C ALA A 144 -9.43 -9.45 2.32
N HIS A 145 -10.19 -8.35 2.15
CA HIS A 145 -10.51 -7.43 3.24
C HIS A 145 -11.14 -8.14 4.45
N ARG A 146 -12.04 -9.11 4.23
CA ARG A 146 -12.66 -9.90 5.31
C ARG A 146 -11.63 -10.64 6.18
N ASN A 147 -10.53 -11.12 5.61
CA ASN A 147 -9.49 -11.81 6.37
C ASN A 147 -8.79 -10.85 7.33
N VAL A 148 -8.52 -9.61 6.85
CA VAL A 148 -7.89 -8.56 7.67
C VAL A 148 -8.83 -8.12 8.79
N THR A 149 -10.09 -7.83 8.48
CA THR A 149 -11.07 -7.38 9.48
C THR A 149 -11.35 -8.46 10.52
N TRP A 150 -11.42 -9.73 10.10
CA TRP A 150 -11.55 -10.86 11.04
C TRP A 150 -10.33 -10.96 11.97
N LEU A 151 -9.12 -10.84 11.43
CA LEU A 151 -7.88 -10.89 12.22
C LEU A 151 -7.84 -9.75 13.24
N VAL A 152 -8.15 -8.51 12.81
CA VAL A 152 -8.17 -7.35 13.72
C VAL A 152 -9.20 -7.54 14.82
N GLY A 153 -10.42 -8.00 14.49
CA GLY A 153 -11.46 -8.27 15.50
C GLY A 153 -11.07 -9.37 16.49
N ALA A 154 -10.37 -10.41 16.03
CA ALA A 154 -9.87 -11.47 16.90
C ALA A 154 -8.75 -11.00 17.84
N LEU A 155 -7.88 -10.10 17.36
CA LEU A 155 -6.79 -9.52 18.16
C LEU A 155 -7.32 -8.54 19.21
N ASP A 156 -8.35 -7.75 18.90
CA ASP A 156 -8.90 -6.73 19.79
C ASP A 156 -9.50 -7.35 21.07
N ALA A 157 -10.01 -8.58 21.00
CA ALA A 157 -10.57 -9.31 22.13
C ALA A 157 -9.56 -9.67 23.24
N GLY A 158 -8.25 -9.62 22.98
CA GLY A 158 -7.20 -10.00 23.94
C GLY A 158 -6.21 -8.90 24.28
N LEU A 159 -6.35 -7.70 23.71
CA LEU A 159 -5.37 -6.62 23.87
C LEU A 159 -5.82 -5.59 24.90
N PRO A 160 -4.87 -4.99 25.67
CA PRO A 160 -5.20 -3.90 26.57
C PRO A 160 -5.65 -2.66 25.76
N PRO A 161 -6.50 -1.79 26.32
CA PRO A 161 -6.94 -0.58 25.65
C PRO A 161 -5.75 0.35 25.35
N GLY A 162 -5.72 0.90 24.13
CA GLY A 162 -4.70 1.85 23.68
C GLY A 162 -3.33 1.26 23.35
N PRO A 163 -3.21 0.06 22.75
CA PRO A 163 -1.91 -0.53 22.43
C PRO A 163 -1.15 0.33 21.42
N VAL A 164 0.17 0.36 21.55
CA VAL A 164 1.08 0.92 20.56
C VAL A 164 1.69 -0.25 19.77
N TRP A 165 1.46 -0.23 18.47
CA TRP A 165 2.01 -1.23 17.54
C TRP A 165 3.27 -0.71 16.89
N THR A 166 4.30 -1.54 16.85
CA THR A 166 5.54 -1.22 16.15
C THR A 166 5.63 -2.01 14.84
N GLN A 167 5.94 -1.32 13.74
CA GLN A 167 6.25 -1.97 12.48
C GLN A 167 7.73 -2.35 12.46
N CYS A 168 8.06 -3.58 12.86
CA CYS A 168 9.43 -4.08 12.96
C CYS A 168 9.92 -4.77 11.69
N HIS A 169 9.02 -5.25 10.84
CA HIS A 169 9.33 -6.02 9.63
C HIS A 169 9.00 -5.23 8.38
N SER A 170 9.60 -5.62 7.23
CA SER A 170 9.20 -5.13 5.93
C SER A 170 7.72 -5.46 5.68
N PRO A 171 6.94 -4.60 5.00
CA PRO A 171 5.59 -4.94 4.56
C PRO A 171 5.56 -5.95 3.40
N ALA A 172 6.75 -6.24 2.80
CA ALA A 172 6.91 -7.16 1.68
C ALA A 172 7.49 -8.50 2.12
#